data_436463ad96ecc7d5731507a7c3e13b53
#
_entry.id   436463ad96ecc7d5731507a7c3e13b53
#
_cell.length_a   1.000
_cell.length_b   1.000
_cell.length_c   1.000
_cell.angle_alpha   90.00
_cell.angle_beta   90.00
_cell.angle_gamma   90.00
#
_symmetry.space_group_name_H-M   'P 1'
#
loop_
_entity.id
_entity.type
_entity.pdbx_description
1 polymer ?
#
loop_
_entity_poly.entity_id
_entity_poly.type
_entity_poly.pdbx_seq_one_letter_code
_entity_poly.pdbx_strand_id
1 'polypeptide(L)'
;LQTHDEYFAELPDYPFSPNYLEVDDTEGGTLRMHYLAEGPADGPVVLLMPGQPAWSYLYRHMIPLLVDQGYRVYVPDLIGFGKSDKPTRPEDYTYARHVAWMSDWLQQLNLTDIKLFCQDWGSMIGLRLVAAFPERSAGVVLSNVAMVDGAVPFGLNGLLRRLSSRIPVLRKEQLLRRFAKSANAPFSSIPGMLYWR
;
A
#
# COMPACT_ATOMS: atom_id res chain seq x y z
N LEU A 1 15.18 1.07 -13.92
CA LEU A 1 14.46 0.66 -15.14
C LEU A 1 13.03 1.13 -15.11
N GLN A 2 12.45 1.28 -16.30
CA GLN A 2 11.03 1.63 -16.49
C GLN A 2 10.40 0.63 -17.47
N THR A 3 9.14 0.30 -17.27
CA THR A 3 8.35 -0.44 -18.27
C THR A 3 7.94 0.55 -19.36
N HIS A 4 8.11 0.19 -20.63
CA HIS A 4 7.73 1.05 -21.75
C HIS A 4 6.23 1.30 -21.80
N ASP A 5 5.84 2.52 -22.16
CA ASP A 5 4.42 2.96 -22.19
C ASP A 5 3.55 2.13 -23.13
N GLU A 6 4.12 1.55 -24.18
CA GLU A 6 3.41 0.67 -25.13
C GLU A 6 2.72 -0.54 -24.45
N TYR A 7 3.30 -1.06 -23.35
CA TYR A 7 2.71 -2.16 -22.59
C TYR A 7 1.46 -1.76 -21.80
N PHE A 8 1.19 -0.47 -21.71
CA PHE A 8 0.03 0.08 -20.99
C PHE A 8 -0.99 0.73 -21.93
N ALA A 9 -0.73 0.77 -23.26
CA ALA A 9 -1.51 1.57 -24.23
C ALA A 9 -2.93 1.04 -24.44
N GLU A 10 -3.14 -0.28 -24.36
CA GLU A 10 -4.41 -0.92 -24.69
C GLU A 10 -4.99 -1.74 -23.53
N LEU A 11 -4.86 -1.23 -22.31
CA LEU A 11 -5.38 -1.92 -21.13
C LEU A 11 -6.91 -1.77 -21.05
N PRO A 12 -7.68 -2.89 -21.02
CA PRO A 12 -9.12 -2.84 -20.89
C PRO A 12 -9.55 -2.12 -19.59
N ASP A 13 -10.55 -1.25 -19.71
CA ASP A 13 -11.17 -0.55 -18.59
C ASP A 13 -10.20 0.27 -17.73
N TYR A 14 -9.13 0.82 -18.34
CA TYR A 14 -8.12 1.61 -17.65
C TYR A 14 -7.86 2.98 -18.33
N PRO A 15 -8.87 3.87 -18.35
CA PRO A 15 -8.81 5.16 -19.06
C PRO A 15 -8.14 6.28 -18.22
N PHE A 16 -7.40 5.95 -17.16
CA PHE A 16 -6.90 6.90 -16.20
C PHE A 16 -5.61 7.58 -16.67
N SER A 17 -5.53 8.90 -16.40
CA SER A 17 -4.31 9.67 -16.68
C SER A 17 -3.24 9.40 -15.64
N PRO A 18 -1.99 9.15 -16.06
CA PRO A 18 -0.90 8.91 -15.13
C PRO A 18 -0.46 10.20 -14.44
N ASN A 19 -0.14 10.09 -13.15
CA ASN A 19 0.59 11.10 -12.40
C ASN A 19 1.89 10.50 -11.89
N TYR A 20 2.90 11.34 -11.69
CA TYR A 20 4.21 10.90 -11.22
C TYR A 20 4.72 11.85 -10.13
N LEU A 21 5.43 11.28 -9.17
CA LEU A 21 6.13 12.00 -8.12
C LEU A 21 7.51 11.36 -7.93
N GLU A 22 8.53 12.15 -7.72
CA GLU A 22 9.84 11.66 -7.34
C GLU A 22 9.91 11.47 -5.83
N VAL A 23 10.24 10.26 -5.40
CA VAL A 23 10.47 9.90 -4.00
C VAL A 23 11.95 9.66 -3.75
N ASP A 24 12.42 9.99 -2.55
CA ASP A 24 13.80 9.77 -2.12
C ASP A 24 14.12 8.25 -2.18
N ASP A 25 15.19 7.88 -2.89
CA ASP A 25 15.62 6.47 -3.01
C ASP A 25 16.34 5.93 -1.77
N THR A 26 16.55 6.77 -0.75
CA THR A 26 17.28 6.50 0.49
C THR A 26 18.79 6.30 0.33
N GLU A 27 19.34 6.54 -0.88
CA GLU A 27 20.77 6.44 -1.23
C GLU A 27 21.33 7.72 -1.87
N GLY A 28 20.55 8.81 -1.83
CA GLY A 28 20.94 10.13 -2.35
C GLY A 28 20.50 10.39 -3.80
N GLY A 29 19.61 9.57 -4.33
CA GLY A 29 18.93 9.78 -5.62
C GLY A 29 17.40 9.83 -5.44
N THR A 30 16.69 9.74 -6.56
CA THR A 30 15.22 9.69 -6.59
C THR A 30 14.71 8.54 -7.44
N LEU A 31 13.48 8.09 -7.15
CA LEU A 31 12.72 7.12 -7.93
C LEU A 31 11.39 7.74 -8.33
N ARG A 32 11.03 7.60 -9.59
CA ARG A 32 9.76 8.06 -10.12
C ARG A 32 8.65 7.08 -9.73
N MET A 33 7.70 7.55 -8.94
CA MET A 33 6.56 6.78 -8.48
C MET A 33 5.29 7.22 -9.21
N HIS A 34 4.64 6.28 -9.88
CA HIS A 34 3.36 6.49 -10.55
C HIS A 34 2.21 6.40 -9.55
N TYR A 35 1.17 7.19 -9.79
CA TYR A 35 -0.09 7.08 -9.06
C TYR A 35 -1.26 7.60 -9.91
N LEU A 36 -2.45 7.13 -9.62
CA LEU A 36 -3.70 7.70 -10.10
C LEU A 36 -4.24 8.69 -9.07
N ALA A 37 -4.94 9.73 -9.56
CA ALA A 37 -5.58 10.73 -8.73
C ALA A 37 -6.89 11.16 -9.40
N GLU A 38 -7.99 10.48 -9.05
CA GLU A 38 -9.27 10.60 -9.71
C GLU A 38 -10.34 11.22 -8.79
N GLY A 39 -11.36 11.82 -9.39
CA GLY A 39 -12.47 12.46 -8.68
C GLY A 39 -12.20 13.91 -8.29
N PRO A 40 -13.16 14.56 -7.59
CA PRO A 40 -13.08 15.99 -7.24
C PRO A 40 -11.88 16.26 -6.31
N ALA A 41 -11.17 17.37 -6.58
CA ALA A 41 -9.93 17.69 -5.86
C ALA A 41 -10.14 17.94 -4.35
N ASP A 42 -11.33 18.38 -3.97
CA ASP A 42 -11.77 18.67 -2.61
C ASP A 42 -12.59 17.53 -1.97
N GLY A 43 -12.76 16.42 -2.68
CA GLY A 43 -13.48 15.26 -2.18
C GLY A 43 -12.77 14.55 -1.02
N PRO A 44 -13.53 13.84 -0.17
CA PRO A 44 -12.93 13.03 0.90
C PRO A 44 -11.94 12.01 0.34
N VAL A 45 -10.75 11.90 0.94
CA VAL A 45 -9.66 11.10 0.40
C VAL A 45 -9.86 9.61 0.65
N VAL A 46 -9.75 8.81 -0.42
CA VAL A 46 -9.58 7.36 -0.37
C VAL A 46 -8.23 6.99 -0.97
N LEU A 47 -7.42 6.26 -0.23
CA LEU A 47 -6.16 5.69 -0.68
C LEU A 47 -6.32 4.19 -0.88
N LEU A 48 -6.16 3.71 -2.12
CA LEU A 48 -6.23 2.29 -2.48
C LEU A 48 -4.80 1.77 -2.66
N MET A 49 -4.35 0.88 -1.77
CA MET A 49 -2.99 0.33 -1.83
C MET A 49 -3.02 -1.12 -2.31
N PRO A 50 -2.49 -1.39 -3.51
CA PRO A 50 -2.38 -2.76 -4.04
C PRO A 50 -1.28 -3.53 -3.32
N GLY A 51 -1.40 -4.87 -3.36
CA GLY A 51 -0.34 -5.78 -2.95
C GLY A 51 0.59 -6.16 -4.10
N GLN A 52 1.50 -7.08 -3.85
CA GLN A 52 2.40 -7.61 -4.86
C GLN A 52 1.82 -8.88 -5.48
N PRO A 53 1.98 -9.09 -6.78
CA PRO A 53 2.61 -8.22 -7.81
C PRO A 53 1.64 -7.23 -8.46
N ALA A 54 0.50 -6.95 -7.82
CA ALA A 54 -0.52 -6.06 -8.36
C ALA A 54 -0.05 -4.59 -8.38
N TRP A 55 -0.77 -3.76 -9.13
CA TRP A 55 -0.58 -2.34 -9.30
C TRP A 55 -1.94 -1.65 -9.47
N SER A 56 -2.02 -0.38 -9.77
CA SER A 56 -3.28 0.39 -9.81
C SER A 56 -4.37 -0.21 -10.71
N TYR A 57 -3.99 -1.00 -11.72
CA TYR A 57 -4.94 -1.73 -12.58
C TYR A 57 -5.89 -2.66 -11.79
N LEU A 58 -5.46 -3.16 -10.62
CA LEU A 58 -6.31 -3.97 -9.75
C LEU A 58 -7.62 -3.27 -9.39
N TYR A 59 -7.56 -1.96 -9.19
CA TYR A 59 -8.68 -1.17 -8.71
C TYR A 59 -9.48 -0.46 -9.81
N ARG A 60 -9.19 -0.72 -11.10
CA ARG A 60 -9.81 -0.03 -12.23
C ARG A 60 -11.33 0.03 -12.21
N HIS A 61 -11.99 -1.00 -11.69
CA HIS A 61 -13.46 -1.02 -11.54
C HIS A 61 -13.94 -0.39 -10.23
N MET A 62 -13.11 -0.30 -9.23
CA MET A 62 -13.44 0.30 -7.94
C MET A 62 -13.33 1.83 -7.96
N ILE A 63 -12.36 2.34 -8.72
CA ILE A 63 -12.11 3.78 -8.86
C ILE A 63 -13.37 4.54 -9.27
N PRO A 64 -14.05 4.22 -10.41
CA PRO A 64 -15.21 4.98 -10.86
C PRO A 64 -16.36 4.94 -9.85
N LEU A 65 -16.56 3.81 -9.15
CA LEU A 65 -17.61 3.69 -8.13
C LEU A 65 -17.39 4.64 -6.96
N LEU A 66 -16.13 4.84 -6.55
CA LEU A 66 -15.79 5.77 -5.48
C LEU A 66 -15.86 7.22 -5.95
N VAL A 67 -15.42 7.50 -7.17
CA VAL A 67 -15.51 8.83 -7.79
C VAL A 67 -16.97 9.27 -7.94
N ASP A 68 -17.86 8.37 -8.36
CA ASP A 68 -19.31 8.64 -8.47
C ASP A 68 -19.96 8.98 -7.12
N GLN A 69 -19.35 8.54 -6.01
CA GLN A 69 -19.77 8.90 -4.65
C GLN A 69 -19.09 10.18 -4.12
N GLY A 70 -18.34 10.88 -4.98
CA GLY A 70 -17.69 12.15 -4.65
C GLY A 70 -16.36 12.02 -3.91
N TYR A 71 -15.75 10.84 -3.88
CA TYR A 71 -14.44 10.66 -3.27
C TYR A 71 -13.30 11.12 -4.20
N ARG A 72 -12.23 11.65 -3.58
CA ARG A 72 -10.92 11.83 -4.22
C ARG A 72 -10.11 10.55 -4.01
N VAL A 73 -9.84 9.81 -5.08
CA VAL A 73 -9.24 8.47 -5.04
C VAL A 73 -7.79 8.54 -5.48
N TYR A 74 -6.87 8.10 -4.62
CA TYR A 74 -5.46 7.94 -4.91
C TYR A 74 -5.09 6.45 -4.97
N VAL A 75 -4.32 6.07 -6.00
CA VAL A 75 -3.88 4.68 -6.19
C VAL A 75 -2.43 4.66 -6.65
N PRO A 76 -1.46 4.49 -5.74
CA PRO A 76 -0.06 4.41 -6.10
C PRO A 76 0.29 3.03 -6.69
N ASP A 77 1.22 3.03 -7.64
CA ASP A 77 1.99 1.85 -8.00
C ASP A 77 3.23 1.79 -7.10
N LEU A 78 3.37 0.74 -6.33
CA LEU A 78 4.57 0.58 -5.50
C LEU A 78 5.84 0.55 -6.37
N ILE A 79 6.95 1.07 -5.87
CA ILE A 79 8.25 0.96 -6.56
C ILE A 79 8.52 -0.52 -6.90
N GLY A 80 8.91 -0.78 -8.13
CA GLY A 80 9.07 -2.12 -8.70
C GLY A 80 7.88 -2.62 -9.50
N PHE A 81 6.70 -1.98 -9.42
CA PHE A 81 5.46 -2.44 -10.05
C PHE A 81 4.84 -1.38 -10.96
N GLY A 82 3.93 -1.84 -11.82
CA GLY A 82 3.16 -0.99 -12.73
C GLY A 82 4.03 -0.01 -13.52
N LYS A 83 3.65 1.25 -13.49
CA LYS A 83 4.34 2.36 -14.18
C LYS A 83 5.43 3.03 -13.34
N SER A 84 5.63 2.62 -12.08
CA SER A 84 6.70 3.13 -11.23
C SER A 84 8.07 2.59 -11.64
N ASP A 85 9.11 3.28 -11.23
CA ASP A 85 10.50 2.88 -11.44
C ASP A 85 10.82 1.53 -10.79
N LYS A 86 11.78 0.82 -11.39
CA LYS A 86 12.19 -0.51 -11.00
C LYS A 86 13.69 -0.56 -10.74
N PRO A 87 14.12 -0.45 -9.47
CA PRO A 87 15.49 -0.77 -9.08
C PRO A 87 15.95 -2.10 -9.66
N THR A 88 17.22 -2.22 -10.01
CA THR A 88 17.74 -3.40 -10.70
C THR A 88 18.31 -4.45 -9.77
N ARG A 89 18.60 -4.07 -8.53
CA ARG A 89 19.18 -4.97 -7.54
C ARG A 89 18.07 -5.54 -6.65
N PRO A 90 17.99 -6.87 -6.45
CA PRO A 90 16.98 -7.47 -5.56
C PRO A 90 17.05 -6.92 -4.12
N GLU A 91 18.24 -6.53 -3.66
CA GLU A 91 18.50 -5.98 -2.34
C GLU A 91 17.81 -4.64 -2.10
N ASP A 92 17.44 -3.92 -3.19
CA ASP A 92 16.72 -2.67 -3.11
C ASP A 92 15.26 -2.84 -2.66
N TYR A 93 14.70 -4.03 -2.81
CA TYR A 93 13.30 -4.33 -2.50
C TYR A 93 13.12 -4.80 -1.06
N THR A 94 13.36 -3.91 -0.11
CA THR A 94 13.11 -4.20 1.30
C THR A 94 11.79 -3.59 1.78
N TYR A 95 11.19 -4.19 2.81
CA TYR A 95 10.00 -3.64 3.44
C TYR A 95 10.23 -2.23 3.96
N ALA A 96 11.39 -1.99 4.57
CA ALA A 96 11.74 -0.68 5.11
C ALA A 96 11.80 0.40 4.01
N ARG A 97 12.38 0.09 2.85
CA ARG A 97 12.43 1.02 1.72
C ARG A 97 11.04 1.28 1.14
N HIS A 98 10.20 0.26 0.97
CA HIS A 98 8.81 0.46 0.54
C HIS A 98 8.04 1.37 1.50
N VAL A 99 8.23 1.23 2.80
CA VAL A 99 7.63 2.12 3.79
C VAL A 99 8.19 3.54 3.67
N ALA A 100 9.50 3.70 3.48
CA ALA A 100 10.14 5.01 3.30
C ALA A 100 9.62 5.72 2.05
N TRP A 101 9.62 5.06 0.89
CA TRP A 101 9.11 5.60 -0.38
C TRP A 101 7.64 6.03 -0.27
N MET A 102 6.80 5.19 0.31
CA MET A 102 5.38 5.52 0.50
C MET A 102 5.17 6.62 1.54
N SER A 103 6.03 6.72 2.56
CA SER A 103 5.97 7.80 3.55
C SER A 103 6.31 9.14 2.91
N ASP A 104 7.35 9.17 2.09
CA ASP A 104 7.76 10.37 1.35
C ASP A 104 6.66 10.80 0.37
N TRP A 105 6.15 9.86 -0.44
CA TRP A 105 5.03 10.10 -1.36
C TRP A 105 3.81 10.70 -0.64
N LEU A 106 3.42 10.13 0.50
CA LEU A 106 2.27 10.58 1.28
C LEU A 106 2.46 12.01 1.82
N GLN A 107 3.69 12.33 2.27
CA GLN A 107 4.02 13.63 2.83
C GLN A 107 4.07 14.71 1.75
N GLN A 108 4.68 14.43 0.59
CA GLN A 108 4.75 15.37 -0.53
C GLN A 108 3.35 15.74 -1.05
N LEU A 109 2.42 14.79 -1.14
CA LEU A 109 1.03 15.04 -1.51
C LEU A 109 0.21 15.67 -0.38
N ASN A 110 0.76 15.73 0.82
CA ASN A 110 0.12 16.26 2.03
C ASN A 110 -1.29 15.72 2.28
N LEU A 111 -1.52 14.43 2.02
CA LEU A 111 -2.82 13.81 2.20
C LEU A 111 -3.19 13.72 3.68
N THR A 112 -4.44 14.05 3.99
CA THR A 112 -5.03 14.00 5.34
C THR A 112 -6.43 13.40 5.28
N ASP A 113 -6.99 13.03 6.44
CA ASP A 113 -8.32 12.41 6.57
C ASP A 113 -8.50 11.17 5.67
N ILE A 114 -7.44 10.38 5.55
CA ILE A 114 -7.34 9.28 4.60
C ILE A 114 -8.17 8.09 5.04
N LYS A 115 -9.09 7.66 4.17
CA LYS A 115 -9.74 6.35 4.25
C LYS A 115 -8.89 5.35 3.45
N LEU A 116 -8.11 4.54 4.15
CA LEU A 116 -7.21 3.57 3.56
C LEU A 116 -7.93 2.26 3.25
N PHE A 117 -7.95 1.85 2.00
CA PHE A 117 -8.26 0.48 1.60
C PHE A 117 -6.97 -0.19 1.12
N CYS A 118 -6.62 -1.32 1.71
CA CYS A 118 -5.37 -2.00 1.37
C CYS A 118 -5.53 -3.52 1.36
N GLN A 119 -4.73 -4.16 0.51
CA GLN A 119 -4.75 -5.59 0.26
C GLN A 119 -3.32 -6.14 0.24
N ASP A 120 -3.11 -7.33 0.79
CA ASP A 120 -1.86 -8.09 0.75
C ASP A 120 -0.65 -7.25 1.27
N TRP A 121 0.43 -7.09 0.50
CA TRP A 121 1.57 -6.23 0.82
C TRP A 121 1.20 -4.76 1.03
N GLY A 122 0.23 -4.27 0.28
CA GLY A 122 -0.32 -2.93 0.46
C GLY A 122 -0.86 -2.73 1.87
N SER A 123 -1.39 -3.80 2.49
CA SER A 123 -1.87 -3.75 3.88
C SER A 123 -0.71 -3.64 4.87
N MET A 124 0.38 -4.36 4.66
CA MET A 124 1.53 -4.29 5.54
C MET A 124 2.18 -2.91 5.52
N ILE A 125 2.38 -2.35 4.32
CA ILE A 125 2.94 -1.01 4.13
C ILE A 125 1.94 0.04 4.63
N GLY A 126 0.67 -0.03 4.23
CA GLY A 126 -0.37 0.93 4.58
C GLY A 126 -0.63 1.02 6.08
N LEU A 127 -0.67 -0.09 6.79
CA LEU A 127 -0.79 -0.09 8.25
C LEU A 127 0.42 0.53 8.93
N ARG A 128 1.61 0.40 8.34
CA ARG A 128 2.80 1.07 8.84
C ARG A 128 2.72 2.58 8.67
N LEU A 129 2.18 3.06 7.54
CA LEU A 129 1.90 4.48 7.33
C LEU A 129 0.88 5.02 8.34
N VAL A 130 -0.21 4.27 8.59
CA VAL A 130 -1.20 4.65 9.61
C VAL A 130 -0.59 4.72 11.01
N ALA A 131 0.34 3.82 11.33
CA ALA A 131 1.04 3.84 12.62
C ALA A 131 2.04 5.00 12.73
N ALA A 132 2.69 5.38 11.61
CA ALA A 132 3.66 6.48 11.58
C ALA A 132 2.96 7.86 11.55
N PHE A 133 1.79 7.97 10.89
CA PHE A 133 1.05 9.21 10.69
C PHE A 133 -0.42 9.05 11.11
N PRO A 134 -0.70 8.72 12.38
CA PRO A 134 -2.06 8.40 12.82
C PRO A 134 -3.05 9.57 12.67
N GLU A 135 -2.55 10.80 12.72
CA GLU A 135 -3.32 12.03 12.54
C GLU A 135 -3.85 12.21 11.10
N ARG A 136 -3.19 11.60 10.12
CA ARG A 136 -3.57 11.67 8.71
C ARG A 136 -4.65 10.65 8.32
N SER A 137 -4.97 9.69 9.20
CA SER A 137 -5.84 8.56 8.89
C SER A 137 -7.22 8.69 9.54
N ALA A 138 -8.28 8.62 8.74
CA ALA A 138 -9.68 8.60 9.19
C ALA A 138 -10.21 7.18 9.42
N GLY A 139 -9.73 6.19 8.67
CA GLY A 139 -10.17 4.82 8.78
C GLY A 139 -9.38 3.86 7.91
N VAL A 140 -9.53 2.55 8.17
CA VAL A 140 -8.81 1.51 7.44
C VAL A 140 -9.74 0.35 7.12
N VAL A 141 -9.71 -0.08 5.86
CA VAL A 141 -10.35 -1.32 5.38
C VAL A 141 -9.25 -2.26 4.93
N LEU A 142 -9.23 -3.48 5.45
CA LEU A 142 -8.20 -4.48 5.18
C LEU A 142 -8.79 -5.65 4.40
N SER A 143 -8.11 -6.05 3.33
CA SER A 143 -8.45 -7.22 2.55
C SER A 143 -7.23 -8.14 2.44
N ASN A 144 -7.43 -9.44 2.68
CA ASN A 144 -6.41 -10.48 2.53
C ASN A 144 -5.07 -10.16 3.22
N VAL A 145 -5.16 -9.76 4.48
CA VAL A 145 -4.00 -9.33 5.28
C VAL A 145 -3.42 -10.51 6.06
N ALA A 146 -2.12 -10.74 5.93
CA ALA A 146 -1.36 -11.49 6.91
C ALA A 146 -0.89 -10.54 8.02
N MET A 147 -1.64 -10.44 9.12
CA MET A 147 -1.11 -9.75 10.31
C MET A 147 -0.12 -10.68 11.00
N VAL A 148 1.15 -10.33 10.93
CA VAL A 148 2.21 -11.05 11.63
C VAL A 148 2.30 -10.49 13.04
N ASP A 149 1.69 -11.18 13.99
CA ASP A 149 2.03 -11.01 15.40
C ASP A 149 3.27 -11.88 15.64
N GLY A 150 4.42 -11.27 15.88
CA GLY A 150 5.70 -11.96 16.04
C GLY A 150 5.77 -12.99 17.19
N ALA A 151 4.66 -13.20 17.89
CA ALA A 151 4.51 -14.12 19.01
C ALA A 151 3.75 -15.42 18.64
N VAL A 152 3.23 -15.60 17.41
CA VAL A 152 2.35 -16.76 17.09
C VAL A 152 3.12 -17.83 16.33
N PRO A 153 3.24 -19.06 16.86
CA PRO A 153 3.84 -20.19 16.16
C PRO A 153 3.10 -20.50 14.85
N PHE A 154 3.85 -20.90 13.81
CA PHE A 154 3.38 -21.11 12.45
C PHE A 154 2.15 -22.05 12.33
N GLY A 155 2.00 -23.02 13.23
CA GLY A 155 0.88 -23.96 13.27
C GLY A 155 -0.48 -23.36 13.71
N LEU A 156 -0.49 -22.25 14.45
CA LEU A 156 -1.71 -21.57 14.88
C LEU A 156 -2.25 -20.57 13.85
N ASN A 157 -1.44 -20.17 12.88
CA ASN A 157 -1.81 -19.19 11.85
C ASN A 157 -2.99 -19.69 10.98
N GLY A 158 -3.10 -20.98 10.74
CA GLY A 158 -4.21 -21.58 9.98
C GLY A 158 -5.56 -21.46 10.69
N LEU A 159 -5.58 -21.60 12.00
CA LEU A 159 -6.78 -21.45 12.82
C LEU A 159 -7.18 -19.98 12.99
N LEU A 160 -6.20 -19.10 13.19
CA LEU A 160 -6.42 -17.66 13.32
C LEU A 160 -6.87 -17.01 12.01
N ARG A 161 -6.38 -17.49 10.84
CA ARG A 161 -6.89 -17.04 9.52
C ARG A 161 -8.36 -17.38 9.32
N ARG A 162 -8.85 -18.54 9.83
CA ARG A 162 -10.28 -18.91 9.79
C ARG A 162 -11.13 -18.06 10.75
N LEU A 163 -10.55 -17.62 11.86
CA LEU A 163 -11.24 -16.77 12.85
C LEU A 163 -11.20 -15.29 12.43
N SER A 164 -10.11 -14.81 11.83
CA SER A 164 -9.97 -13.40 11.40
C SER A 164 -10.90 -13.03 10.24
N SER A 165 -11.27 -13.98 9.38
CA SER A 165 -12.28 -13.76 8.33
C SER A 165 -13.70 -13.47 8.86
N ARG A 166 -13.93 -13.62 10.16
CA ARG A 166 -15.20 -13.38 10.85
C ARG A 166 -15.16 -12.21 11.85
N ILE A 167 -14.05 -11.48 11.94
CA ILE A 167 -13.93 -10.39 12.92
C ILE A 167 -14.42 -9.09 12.29
N PRO A 168 -15.45 -8.44 12.87
CA PRO A 168 -15.85 -7.11 12.44
C PRO A 168 -14.77 -6.10 12.82
N VAL A 169 -14.61 -5.12 11.96
CA VAL A 169 -13.76 -3.91 12.06
C VAL A 169 -13.12 -3.69 13.43
N LEU A 170 -11.83 -3.99 13.56
CA LEU A 170 -11.04 -3.61 14.74
C LEU A 170 -11.01 -2.09 14.86
N ARG A 171 -11.27 -1.56 16.06
CA ARG A 171 -11.18 -0.12 16.31
C ARG A 171 -9.73 0.35 16.03
N LYS A 172 -9.59 1.53 15.41
CA LYS A 172 -8.31 2.17 15.03
C LYS A 172 -7.23 2.02 16.10
N GLU A 173 -7.58 2.25 17.37
CA GLU A 173 -6.67 2.18 18.51
C GLU A 173 -6.12 0.77 18.80
N GLN A 174 -6.93 -0.26 18.60
CA GLN A 174 -6.49 -1.65 18.78
C GLN A 174 -5.56 -2.12 17.67
N LEU A 175 -5.82 -1.68 16.43
CA LEU A 175 -4.94 -1.88 15.28
C LEU A 175 -3.58 -1.20 15.51
N LEU A 176 -3.59 0.07 15.90
CA LEU A 176 -2.37 0.86 16.14
C LEU A 176 -1.51 0.26 17.26
N ARG A 177 -2.11 -0.19 18.37
CA ARG A 177 -1.38 -0.84 19.48
C ARG A 177 -0.73 -2.16 19.06
N ARG A 178 -1.38 -2.96 18.22
CA ARG A 178 -0.81 -4.22 17.71
C ARG A 178 0.32 -3.98 16.72
N PHE A 179 0.15 -2.98 15.84
CA PHE A 179 1.18 -2.61 14.87
C PHE A 179 2.41 -1.96 15.51
N ALA A 180 2.24 -1.10 16.51
CA ALA A 180 3.36 -0.50 17.24
C ALA A 180 4.23 -1.57 17.95
N LYS A 181 3.62 -2.66 18.43
CA LYS A 181 4.36 -3.80 18.98
C LYS A 181 5.12 -4.60 17.92
N SER A 182 4.54 -4.82 16.74
CA SER A 182 5.19 -5.55 15.64
C SER A 182 6.27 -4.72 14.92
N ALA A 183 6.19 -3.41 15.01
CA ALA A 183 7.15 -2.49 14.39
C ALA A 183 8.58 -2.65 14.88
N ASN A 184 8.76 -3.16 16.10
CA ASN A 184 10.08 -3.40 16.73
C ASN A 184 10.55 -4.86 16.60
N ALA A 185 9.77 -5.75 15.95
CA ALA A 185 10.21 -7.12 15.71
C ALA A 185 11.25 -7.15 14.58
N PRO A 186 12.37 -7.88 14.72
CA PRO A 186 13.35 -8.01 13.67
C PRO A 186 12.71 -8.68 12.44
N PHE A 187 13.04 -8.20 11.25
CA PHE A 187 12.50 -8.61 9.95
C PHE A 187 12.62 -10.13 9.68
N SER A 188 13.62 -10.77 10.29
CA SER A 188 13.86 -12.22 10.22
C SER A 188 12.78 -13.09 10.88
N SER A 189 11.88 -12.48 11.67
CA SER A 189 10.80 -13.19 12.36
C SER A 189 9.48 -13.24 11.57
N ILE A 190 9.43 -12.69 10.34
CA ILE A 190 8.24 -12.69 9.48
C ILE A 190 8.26 -13.92 8.56
N PRO A 191 7.52 -15.01 8.89
CA PRO A 191 7.43 -16.17 8.01
C PRO A 191 6.72 -15.80 6.71
N GLY A 192 7.35 -16.06 5.56
CA GLY A 192 6.78 -15.81 4.24
C GLY A 192 7.43 -14.70 3.42
N MET A 193 8.34 -13.91 4.00
CA MET A 193 9.13 -12.91 3.26
C MET A 193 10.36 -13.48 2.55
N LEU A 194 10.63 -14.78 2.68
CA LEU A 194 11.86 -15.42 2.20
C LEU A 194 11.78 -15.98 0.78
N TYR A 195 10.71 -15.79 0.04
CA TYR A 195 10.55 -16.42 -1.28
C TYR A 195 10.25 -15.44 -2.40
N TRP A 196 11.24 -14.62 -2.73
CA TRP A 196 11.47 -14.14 -4.09
C TRP A 196 12.97 -14.22 -4.37
N ARG A 197 13.41 -15.39 -4.79
CA ARG A 197 14.63 -15.59 -5.58
C ARG A 197 14.24 -15.69 -7.04
#